data_30a16a34ce86fb17fd67da8e467ff3d4
#
_entry.id   30a16a34ce86fb17fd67da8e467ff3d4
#
_cell.length_a   1.000
_cell.length_b   1.000
_cell.length_c   1.000
_cell.angle_alpha   90.00
_cell.angle_beta   90.00
_cell.angle_gamma   90.00
#
_symmetry.space_group_name_H-M   'P 1'
#
loop_
_entity.id
_entity.type
_entity.pdbx_description
1 polymer ?
#
loop_
_entity_poly.entity_id
_entity_poly.type
_entity_poly.pdbx_seq_one_letter_code
_entity_poly.pdbx_strand_id
1 'polypeptide(L)'
;MSRSLKLALVSALLPFVSAAFTLRAQTTTATPPSNSQTATPAAGEGNVMIEELKSPNAATRAKAARELGKAQDVSALPALAEAISDPSDKVRREVVLALAQMHQPDVLDALIKATRDNNEEISVLAVQSLVGYYTGNVPTAGFSGFLKKNWQRAKGHFNPDTTRIDPGVYVDPKVIATLDATLKSTSSIRASCEAAKGLGILGARAAVPDLVAAAHSSDETLSLESLNALSKIKDRAAGPQLVDLLDSPNKEIKQQASVTVGILRTSQAAPKLQSLYENASDPKTGEKAMEGLAYLGDEASIPVFTKALGSIDMGIRTSAAEGLARARDPKVLPDLEKAYAVEKDAEVRLALQFAMTALGKPDYLNDLVNGLSSRTHWDVAQPYLIELARIPGFLPKLYPYFQSSNADVRKRLCTVLMFGGDQTSLDQLDRLSHDPNSDVAAQALQAKNGLRARLAAAGTSGDTNLP
;
A
#
# COMPACT_ATOMS: atom_id res chain seq x y z
N MET A 1 -18.22 48.60 34.45
CA MET A 1 -18.83 47.66 35.43
C MET A 1 -18.18 46.31 35.17
N SER A 2 -17.06 45.98 35.78
CA SER A 2 -16.83 45.34 37.08
C SER A 2 -17.53 43.99 37.25
N ARG A 3 -16.70 42.93 37.16
CA ARG A 3 -16.46 42.03 38.28
C ARG A 3 -15.45 40.93 37.97
N SER A 4 -14.30 41.07 38.59
CA SER A 4 -13.28 40.04 38.87
C SER A 4 -13.84 38.96 39.80
N LEU A 5 -13.37 37.75 39.67
CA LEU A 5 -13.18 36.90 40.87
C LEU A 5 -11.96 36.00 40.71
N LYS A 6 -11.09 36.12 41.70
CA LYS A 6 -9.87 35.35 42.03
C LYS A 6 -10.28 34.03 42.74
N LEU A 7 -9.41 33.08 42.74
CA LEU A 7 -8.95 32.15 43.83
C LEU A 7 -8.56 30.80 43.20
N ALA A 8 -7.60 30.04 43.68
CA ALA A 8 -6.48 30.16 44.61
C ALA A 8 -5.54 28.96 44.36
N LEU A 9 -4.27 29.19 44.61
CA LEU A 9 -3.22 28.16 44.71
C LEU A 9 -3.53 27.19 45.88
N VAL A 10 -3.20 25.89 45.68
CA VAL A 10 -2.77 25.04 46.79
C VAL A 10 -1.52 24.25 46.36
N SER A 11 -0.40 24.64 46.96
CA SER A 11 0.86 23.91 46.99
C SER A 11 0.76 22.74 47.98
N ALA A 12 1.25 21.58 47.60
CA ALA A 12 1.62 20.53 48.56
C ALA A 12 3.00 19.96 48.17
N LEU A 13 3.97 20.38 48.94
CA LEU A 13 5.32 19.81 49.09
C LEU A 13 5.23 18.51 49.90
N LEU A 14 5.88 17.44 49.47
CA LEU A 14 6.37 16.35 50.32
C LEU A 14 7.69 15.77 49.76
N PRO A 15 8.55 15.17 50.61
CA PRO A 15 9.98 15.35 50.51
C PRO A 15 10.76 14.20 49.88
N PHE A 16 11.97 14.53 49.46
CA PHE A 16 13.05 13.64 49.07
C PHE A 16 13.41 12.67 50.21
N VAL A 17 13.45 11.37 49.91
CA VAL A 17 14.22 10.39 50.66
C VAL A 17 15.26 9.78 49.70
N SER A 18 16.50 10.17 49.93
CA SER A 18 17.71 9.60 49.34
C SER A 18 18.00 8.26 50.01
N ALA A 19 18.08 7.18 49.26
CA ALA A 19 18.70 5.94 49.72
C ALA A 19 19.70 5.48 48.64
N ALA A 20 20.97 5.66 48.96
CA ALA A 20 22.09 5.06 48.30
C ALA A 20 22.04 3.54 48.46
N PHE A 21 22.06 2.80 47.37
CA PHE A 21 22.36 1.37 47.38
C PHE A 21 23.51 1.05 46.45
N THR A 22 24.50 0.41 47.02
CA THR A 22 25.77 -0.01 46.45
C THR A 22 25.64 -1.01 45.35
N LEU A 23 26.44 -0.79 44.31
CA LEU A 23 26.66 -1.61 43.16
C LEU A 23 27.18 -3.01 43.54
N ARG A 24 26.48 -4.06 43.16
CA ARG A 24 27.02 -5.41 43.08
C ARG A 24 26.65 -6.02 41.74
N ALA A 25 27.63 -6.18 40.90
CA ALA A 25 27.49 -6.80 39.59
C ALA A 25 27.03 -8.25 39.75
N GLN A 26 25.88 -8.57 39.15
CA GLN A 26 25.52 -9.93 38.79
C GLN A 26 25.07 -9.90 37.31
N THR A 27 25.83 -10.60 36.51
CA THR A 27 25.53 -10.95 35.14
C THR A 27 24.29 -11.84 35.11
N THR A 28 23.15 -11.27 34.71
CA THR A 28 21.97 -12.05 34.31
C THR A 28 21.64 -11.70 32.86
N THR A 29 21.72 -12.72 32.02
CA THR A 29 21.24 -12.72 30.65
C THR A 29 19.79 -12.24 30.62
N ALA A 30 19.56 -11.05 30.05
CA ALA A 30 18.22 -10.51 29.90
C ALA A 30 17.54 -11.24 28.72
N THR A 31 16.57 -12.05 29.04
CA THR A 31 15.53 -12.55 28.11
C THR A 31 14.65 -11.36 27.70
N PRO A 32 14.33 -11.17 26.41
CA PRO A 32 13.44 -10.10 26.00
C PRO A 32 12.03 -10.32 26.60
N PRO A 33 11.26 -9.25 26.89
CA PRO A 33 9.92 -9.37 27.43
C PRO A 33 9.01 -10.08 26.44
N SER A 34 8.48 -11.22 26.83
CA SER A 34 7.44 -11.95 26.12
C SER A 34 6.16 -11.14 26.11
N ASN A 35 5.76 -10.70 24.93
CA ASN A 35 4.48 -10.07 24.69
C ASN A 35 3.38 -11.15 24.74
N SER A 36 2.34 -10.89 25.53
CA SER A 36 1.01 -11.54 25.56
C SER A 36 0.99 -13.04 25.22
N GLN A 37 1.03 -13.85 26.25
CA GLN A 37 0.65 -15.25 26.22
C GLN A 37 -0.82 -15.39 25.77
N THR A 38 -1.04 -15.66 24.47
CA THR A 38 -2.14 -16.53 24.11
C THR A 38 -1.79 -17.92 24.65
N ALA A 39 -2.58 -18.44 25.56
CA ALA A 39 -2.37 -19.76 26.15
C ALA A 39 -2.24 -20.80 25.04
N THR A 40 -1.04 -21.35 24.87
CA THR A 40 -0.83 -22.53 24.04
C THR A 40 -1.64 -23.66 24.69
N PRO A 41 -2.57 -24.33 23.99
CA PRO A 41 -3.28 -25.46 24.54
C PRO A 41 -2.28 -26.50 25.08
N ALA A 42 -2.59 -27.14 26.20
CA ALA A 42 -1.76 -28.20 26.71
C ALA A 42 -1.59 -29.26 25.63
N ALA A 43 -0.41 -29.86 25.48
CA ALA A 43 -0.05 -30.78 24.39
C ALA A 43 -1.02 -31.97 24.20
N GLY A 44 -1.92 -32.21 25.15
CA GLY A 44 -3.01 -33.19 25.06
C GLY A 44 -4.27 -32.69 24.33
N GLU A 45 -4.57 -31.39 24.38
CA GLU A 45 -5.80 -30.82 23.78
C GLU A 45 -5.69 -30.71 22.25
N GLY A 46 -4.50 -30.38 21.71
CA GLY A 46 -4.25 -30.33 20.28
C GLY A 46 -4.45 -31.70 19.59
N ASN A 47 -3.96 -32.79 20.20
CA ASN A 47 -4.15 -34.12 19.70
C ASN A 47 -5.63 -34.55 19.68
N VAL A 48 -6.41 -34.14 20.67
CA VAL A 48 -7.87 -34.44 20.70
C VAL A 48 -8.57 -33.70 19.54
N MET A 49 -8.23 -32.43 19.29
CA MET A 49 -8.82 -31.65 18.19
C MET A 49 -8.42 -32.20 16.82
N ILE A 50 -7.18 -32.71 16.67
CA ILE A 50 -6.74 -33.35 15.43
C ILE A 50 -7.58 -34.65 15.17
N GLU A 51 -7.88 -35.42 16.20
CA GLU A 51 -8.78 -36.57 16.07
C GLU A 51 -10.24 -36.14 15.81
N GLU A 52 -10.71 -35.04 16.39
CA GLU A 52 -12.03 -34.47 16.11
C GLU A 52 -12.21 -34.05 14.64
N LEU A 53 -11.12 -33.73 13.89
CA LEU A 53 -11.19 -33.50 12.45
C LEU A 53 -11.66 -34.72 11.66
N LYS A 54 -11.57 -35.92 12.24
CA LYS A 54 -12.04 -37.19 11.64
C LYS A 54 -13.45 -37.57 12.08
N SER A 55 -14.12 -36.78 12.92
CA SER A 55 -15.46 -37.03 13.44
C SER A 55 -16.46 -37.26 12.30
N PRO A 56 -17.42 -38.18 12.43
CA PRO A 56 -18.51 -38.33 11.46
C PRO A 56 -19.40 -37.09 11.38
N ASN A 57 -19.43 -36.25 12.44
CA ASN A 57 -20.23 -35.03 12.51
C ASN A 57 -19.47 -33.83 11.93
N ALA A 58 -19.97 -33.25 10.84
CA ALA A 58 -19.38 -32.11 10.17
C ALA A 58 -19.27 -30.86 11.09
N ALA A 59 -20.21 -30.69 12.04
CA ALA A 59 -20.15 -29.54 12.97
C ALA A 59 -18.97 -29.69 13.96
N THR A 60 -18.67 -30.92 14.40
CA THR A 60 -17.52 -31.25 15.24
C THR A 60 -16.23 -31.00 14.47
N ARG A 61 -16.09 -31.49 13.22
CA ARG A 61 -14.92 -31.26 12.37
C ARG A 61 -14.68 -29.78 12.12
N ALA A 62 -15.74 -29.01 11.81
CA ALA A 62 -15.63 -27.56 11.60
C ALA A 62 -15.22 -26.81 12.87
N LYS A 63 -15.70 -27.23 14.05
CA LYS A 63 -15.28 -26.66 15.34
C LYS A 63 -13.81 -26.98 15.61
N ALA A 64 -13.38 -28.21 15.41
CA ALA A 64 -11.99 -28.61 15.59
C ALA A 64 -11.04 -27.80 14.70
N ALA A 65 -11.35 -27.65 13.40
CA ALA A 65 -10.57 -26.83 12.48
C ALA A 65 -10.43 -25.38 12.99
N ARG A 66 -11.53 -24.78 13.44
CA ARG A 66 -11.53 -23.41 13.98
C ARG A 66 -10.66 -23.26 15.21
N GLU A 67 -10.76 -24.16 16.18
CA GLU A 67 -10.00 -24.08 17.42
C GLU A 67 -8.51 -24.34 17.17
N LEU A 68 -8.13 -25.26 16.29
CA LEU A 68 -6.75 -25.48 15.84
C LEU A 68 -6.16 -24.22 15.17
N GLY A 69 -6.95 -23.52 14.34
CA GLY A 69 -6.54 -22.25 13.75
C GLY A 69 -6.29 -21.15 14.78
N LYS A 70 -7.19 -21.00 15.77
CA LYS A 70 -7.02 -20.03 16.86
C LYS A 70 -5.79 -20.33 17.73
N ALA A 71 -5.54 -21.60 17.98
CA ALA A 71 -4.39 -22.08 18.72
C ALA A 71 -3.08 -21.92 17.93
N GLN A 72 -3.16 -21.72 16.62
CA GLN A 72 -2.02 -21.74 15.70
C GLN A 72 -1.16 -23.01 15.84
N ASP A 73 -1.83 -24.15 16.07
CA ASP A 73 -1.17 -25.44 16.30
C ASP A 73 -0.56 -25.99 15.01
N VAL A 74 0.73 -25.74 14.83
CA VAL A 74 1.49 -26.16 13.64
C VAL A 74 1.49 -27.69 13.47
N SER A 75 1.35 -28.47 14.55
CA SER A 75 1.27 -29.95 14.48
C SER A 75 0.03 -30.44 13.72
N ALA A 76 -1.02 -29.60 13.66
CA ALA A 76 -2.26 -29.91 12.96
C ALA A 76 -2.23 -29.65 11.44
N LEU A 77 -1.16 -29.03 10.91
CA LEU A 77 -1.08 -28.67 9.48
C LEU A 77 -1.35 -29.85 8.54
N PRO A 78 -0.77 -31.05 8.72
CA PRO A 78 -1.05 -32.18 7.82
C PRO A 78 -2.54 -32.58 7.83
N ALA A 79 -3.17 -32.62 9.01
CA ALA A 79 -4.57 -32.97 9.16
C ALA A 79 -5.52 -31.91 8.57
N LEU A 80 -5.20 -30.63 8.75
CA LEU A 80 -5.95 -29.52 8.13
C LEU A 80 -5.77 -29.50 6.60
N ALA A 81 -4.57 -29.79 6.09
CA ALA A 81 -4.32 -29.89 4.65
C ALA A 81 -5.09 -31.05 4.00
N GLU A 82 -5.31 -32.16 4.70
CA GLU A 82 -6.18 -33.23 4.27
C GLU A 82 -7.66 -32.80 4.28
N ALA A 83 -8.11 -32.14 5.37
CA ALA A 83 -9.48 -31.68 5.57
C ALA A 83 -9.90 -30.55 4.60
N ILE A 84 -8.99 -30.01 3.77
CA ILE A 84 -9.32 -29.07 2.69
C ILE A 84 -10.25 -29.70 1.64
N SER A 85 -10.36 -31.02 1.59
CA SER A 85 -11.20 -31.77 0.69
C SER A 85 -12.43 -32.40 1.39
N ASP A 86 -12.77 -31.90 2.59
CA ASP A 86 -13.93 -32.39 3.34
C ASP A 86 -15.22 -32.27 2.50
N PRO A 87 -16.15 -33.24 2.56
CA PRO A 87 -17.42 -33.17 1.83
C PRO A 87 -18.29 -31.97 2.26
N SER A 88 -18.13 -31.45 3.47
CA SER A 88 -18.89 -30.31 3.99
C SER A 88 -18.22 -28.97 3.70
N ASP A 89 -18.89 -28.07 2.98
CA ASP A 89 -18.45 -26.69 2.73
C ASP A 89 -18.11 -25.96 4.03
N LYS A 90 -18.90 -26.19 5.08
CA LYS A 90 -18.67 -25.59 6.40
C LYS A 90 -17.32 -26.01 6.97
N VAL A 91 -16.92 -27.25 6.82
CA VAL A 91 -15.62 -27.75 7.28
C VAL A 91 -14.51 -27.14 6.43
N ARG A 92 -14.60 -27.23 5.11
CA ARG A 92 -13.57 -26.67 4.20
C ARG A 92 -13.35 -25.17 4.45
N ARG A 93 -14.44 -24.42 4.66
CA ARG A 93 -14.36 -22.98 5.00
C ARG A 93 -13.58 -22.72 6.30
N GLU A 94 -13.88 -23.46 7.38
CA GLU A 94 -13.16 -23.28 8.64
C GLU A 94 -11.70 -23.75 8.54
N VAL A 95 -11.41 -24.76 7.71
CA VAL A 95 -10.06 -25.21 7.42
C VAL A 95 -9.25 -24.09 6.71
N VAL A 96 -9.81 -23.44 5.67
CA VAL A 96 -9.14 -22.33 5.00
C VAL A 96 -8.85 -21.18 5.97
N LEU A 97 -9.81 -20.83 6.84
CA LEU A 97 -9.60 -19.82 7.89
C LEU A 97 -8.52 -20.23 8.89
N ALA A 98 -8.48 -21.49 9.30
CA ALA A 98 -7.48 -22.02 10.21
C ALA A 98 -6.08 -21.95 9.61
N LEU A 99 -5.90 -22.41 8.36
CA LEU A 99 -4.63 -22.34 7.64
C LEU A 99 -4.15 -20.90 7.46
N ALA A 100 -5.06 -19.96 7.15
CA ALA A 100 -4.73 -18.56 7.01
C ALA A 100 -4.19 -17.91 8.30
N GLN A 101 -4.60 -18.42 9.48
CA GLN A 101 -4.13 -17.92 10.78
C GLN A 101 -2.73 -18.42 11.16
N MET A 102 -2.28 -19.54 10.58
CA MET A 102 -1.04 -20.21 10.99
C MET A 102 0.24 -19.59 10.44
N HIS A 103 0.18 -18.78 9.38
CA HIS A 103 1.33 -18.06 8.76
C HIS A 103 2.58 -18.94 8.54
N GLN A 104 2.41 -20.22 8.21
CA GLN A 104 3.49 -21.15 7.89
C GLN A 104 3.60 -21.37 6.37
N PRO A 105 4.81 -21.54 5.81
CA PRO A 105 4.96 -21.79 4.36
C PRO A 105 4.19 -23.01 3.88
N ASP A 106 4.09 -24.03 4.72
CA ASP A 106 3.41 -25.30 4.40
C ASP A 106 1.88 -25.16 4.18
N VAL A 107 1.28 -24.02 4.57
CA VAL A 107 -0.14 -23.77 4.29
C VAL A 107 -0.42 -23.43 2.82
N LEU A 108 0.60 -22.97 2.09
CA LEU A 108 0.40 -22.44 0.73
C LEU A 108 -0.16 -23.48 -0.24
N ASP A 109 0.36 -24.71 -0.24
CA ASP A 109 -0.11 -25.75 -1.16
C ASP A 109 -1.57 -26.13 -0.88
N ALA A 110 -1.99 -26.16 0.39
CA ALA A 110 -3.39 -26.41 0.75
C ALA A 110 -4.30 -25.25 0.35
N LEU A 111 -3.89 -24.01 0.57
CA LEU A 111 -4.63 -22.82 0.14
C LEU A 111 -4.72 -22.73 -1.39
N ILE A 112 -3.65 -23.06 -2.12
CA ILE A 112 -3.64 -23.17 -3.59
C ILE A 112 -4.69 -24.18 -4.06
N LYS A 113 -4.80 -25.34 -3.40
CA LYS A 113 -5.85 -26.32 -3.72
C LYS A 113 -7.25 -25.75 -3.49
N ALA A 114 -7.46 -25.01 -2.41
CA ALA A 114 -8.74 -24.42 -2.04
C ALA A 114 -9.20 -23.30 -3.01
N THR A 115 -8.31 -22.67 -3.78
CA THR A 115 -8.73 -21.69 -4.81
C THR A 115 -9.59 -22.32 -5.91
N ARG A 116 -9.57 -23.63 -6.05
CA ARG A 116 -10.35 -24.40 -7.02
C ARG A 116 -11.58 -25.05 -6.40
N ASP A 117 -11.99 -24.62 -5.19
CA ASP A 117 -13.19 -25.13 -4.55
C ASP A 117 -14.43 -24.82 -5.39
N ASN A 118 -15.37 -25.78 -5.44
CA ASN A 118 -16.64 -25.61 -6.14
C ASN A 118 -17.59 -24.62 -5.44
N ASN A 119 -17.34 -24.32 -4.17
CA ASN A 119 -18.02 -23.25 -3.45
C ASN A 119 -17.27 -21.93 -3.65
N GLU A 120 -17.93 -20.97 -4.29
CA GLU A 120 -17.36 -19.66 -4.62
C GLU A 120 -16.79 -18.93 -3.39
N GLU A 121 -17.50 -18.99 -2.24
CA GLU A 121 -17.05 -18.30 -1.03
C GLU A 121 -15.72 -18.87 -0.51
N ILE A 122 -15.54 -20.19 -0.62
CA ILE A 122 -14.31 -20.86 -0.20
C ILE A 122 -13.17 -20.52 -1.17
N SER A 123 -13.43 -20.55 -2.47
CA SER A 123 -12.46 -20.16 -3.49
C SER A 123 -11.98 -18.71 -3.28
N VAL A 124 -12.90 -17.77 -3.11
CA VAL A 124 -12.61 -16.36 -2.81
C VAL A 124 -11.79 -16.23 -1.52
N LEU A 125 -12.18 -16.92 -0.46
CA LEU A 125 -11.49 -16.91 0.82
C LEU A 125 -10.06 -17.45 0.70
N ALA A 126 -9.85 -18.49 -0.09
CA ALA A 126 -8.53 -19.06 -0.35
C ALA A 126 -7.62 -18.07 -1.10
N VAL A 127 -8.15 -17.40 -2.13
CA VAL A 127 -7.42 -16.32 -2.85
C VAL A 127 -7.01 -15.22 -1.88
N GLN A 128 -7.96 -14.74 -1.05
CA GLN A 128 -7.68 -13.71 -0.05
C GLN A 128 -6.64 -14.18 0.99
N SER A 129 -6.68 -15.46 1.38
CA SER A 129 -5.73 -16.06 2.32
C SER A 129 -4.32 -16.13 1.75
N LEU A 130 -4.16 -16.48 0.47
CA LEU A 130 -2.86 -16.48 -0.23
C LEU A 130 -2.24 -15.09 -0.26
N VAL A 131 -3.03 -14.05 -0.58
CA VAL A 131 -2.57 -12.67 -0.57
C VAL A 131 -2.28 -12.20 0.86
N GLY A 132 -3.17 -12.57 1.79
CA GLY A 132 -3.07 -12.26 3.23
C GLY A 132 -1.79 -12.79 3.86
N TYR A 133 -1.31 -13.95 3.44
CA TYR A 133 -0.04 -14.52 3.88
C TYR A 133 1.15 -13.56 3.67
N TYR A 134 1.20 -12.85 2.55
CA TYR A 134 2.29 -11.91 2.23
C TYR A 134 2.07 -10.51 2.79
N THR A 135 0.82 -10.14 3.08
CA THR A 135 0.48 -8.80 3.59
C THR A 135 0.31 -8.75 5.10
N GLY A 136 0.39 -9.88 5.80
CA GLY A 136 0.11 -9.99 7.23
C GLY A 136 -1.38 -9.84 7.58
N ASN A 137 -2.27 -9.85 6.59
CA ASN A 137 -3.70 -9.66 6.80
C ASN A 137 -4.43 -11.00 6.78
N VAL A 138 -4.80 -11.50 7.96
CA VAL A 138 -5.59 -12.73 8.07
C VAL A 138 -7.05 -12.44 7.71
N PRO A 139 -7.65 -13.16 6.74
CA PRO A 139 -9.08 -13.08 6.50
C PRO A 139 -9.86 -13.51 7.74
N THR A 140 -10.79 -12.68 8.20
CA THR A 140 -11.73 -13.03 9.26
C THR A 140 -13.12 -13.25 8.65
N ALA A 141 -13.98 -14.00 9.33
CA ALA A 141 -15.38 -14.13 8.95
C ALA A 141 -16.02 -12.72 8.90
N GLY A 142 -16.20 -12.15 7.71
CA GLY A 142 -16.64 -10.76 7.52
C GLY A 142 -15.60 -9.84 6.87
N PHE A 143 -14.52 -10.36 6.32
CA PHE A 143 -13.38 -9.63 5.73
C PHE A 143 -13.74 -8.70 4.54
N SER A 144 -14.95 -8.81 3.97
CA SER A 144 -15.45 -7.88 2.95
C SER A 144 -15.37 -6.40 3.38
N GLY A 145 -15.29 -6.12 4.68
CA GLY A 145 -15.14 -4.76 5.23
C GLY A 145 -13.74 -4.18 5.15
N PHE A 146 -12.68 -4.99 5.15
CA PHE A 146 -11.30 -4.49 5.16
C PHE A 146 -10.85 -3.94 3.80
N LEU A 147 -11.16 -4.64 2.71
CA LEU A 147 -10.87 -4.15 1.35
C LEU A 147 -11.72 -2.91 1.02
N LYS A 148 -12.98 -2.87 1.50
CA LYS A 148 -13.87 -1.69 1.35
C LYS A 148 -13.34 -0.47 2.14
N LYS A 149 -12.71 -0.66 3.29
CA LYS A 149 -12.17 0.41 4.13
C LYS A 149 -10.90 1.03 3.53
N ASN A 150 -10.04 0.23 2.90
CA ASN A 150 -8.86 0.74 2.18
C ASN A 150 -9.24 1.42 0.86
N TRP A 151 -10.29 0.94 0.18
CA TRP A 151 -10.88 1.59 -0.99
C TRP A 151 -11.48 2.98 -0.66
N GLN A 152 -12.11 3.15 0.50
CA GLN A 152 -12.70 4.44 0.90
C GLN A 152 -11.65 5.48 1.31
N ARG A 153 -10.46 5.06 1.76
CA ARG A 153 -9.32 5.97 2.01
C ARG A 153 -8.67 6.48 0.72
N ALA A 154 -8.78 5.75 -0.38
CA ALA A 154 -8.27 6.15 -1.69
C ALA A 154 -9.13 7.25 -2.38
N LYS A 155 -10.11 7.85 -1.70
CA LYS A 155 -10.96 8.90 -2.27
C LYS A 155 -10.27 10.25 -2.51
N GLY A 156 -9.03 10.42 -2.10
CA GLY A 156 -8.27 11.65 -2.31
C GLY A 156 -7.28 11.52 -3.47
N HIS A 157 -6.25 10.74 -3.30
CA HIS A 157 -5.19 10.56 -4.30
C HIS A 157 -4.85 9.08 -4.38
N PHE A 158 -4.93 8.51 -5.58
CA PHE A 158 -4.54 7.13 -5.81
C PHE A 158 -3.02 7.04 -5.71
N ASN A 159 -2.53 6.49 -4.59
CA ASN A 159 -1.11 6.17 -4.46
C ASN A 159 -0.91 4.66 -4.59
N PRO A 160 -0.53 4.16 -5.77
CA PRO A 160 -0.34 2.74 -6.01
C PRO A 160 0.77 2.13 -5.14
N ASP A 161 1.73 2.92 -4.67
CA ASP A 161 2.88 2.42 -3.89
C ASP A 161 2.50 1.98 -2.47
N THR A 162 1.49 2.61 -1.84
CA THR A 162 1.10 2.30 -0.45
C THR A 162 0.28 1.03 -0.28
N THR A 163 -0.16 0.41 -1.38
CA THR A 163 -1.01 -0.79 -1.37
C THR A 163 -0.33 -2.03 -1.94
N ARG A 164 0.99 -1.98 -2.11
CA ARG A 164 1.83 -3.12 -2.52
C ARG A 164 2.52 -3.73 -1.31
N ILE A 165 2.93 -4.99 -1.44
CA ILE A 165 3.87 -5.60 -0.49
C ILE A 165 5.21 -4.85 -0.52
N ASP A 166 5.93 -4.89 0.61
CA ASP A 166 7.24 -4.27 0.69
C ASP A 166 8.20 -4.86 -0.34
N PRO A 167 9.07 -4.03 -0.93
CA PRO A 167 10.14 -4.52 -1.78
C PRO A 167 10.99 -5.55 -1.03
N GLY A 168 11.23 -6.70 -1.65
CA GLY A 168 12.03 -7.77 -1.08
C GLY A 168 11.26 -8.88 -0.38
N VAL A 169 9.97 -8.77 -0.25
CA VAL A 169 9.15 -9.93 0.11
C VAL A 169 9.18 -10.92 -1.05
N TYR A 170 9.79 -12.09 -0.82
CA TYR A 170 9.77 -13.16 -1.81
C TYR A 170 8.37 -13.76 -1.89
N VAL A 171 7.79 -13.73 -3.07
CA VAL A 171 6.50 -14.37 -3.36
C VAL A 171 6.76 -15.68 -4.10
N ASP A 172 6.20 -16.78 -3.58
CA ASP A 172 6.30 -18.08 -4.25
C ASP A 172 5.68 -18.00 -5.66
N PRO A 173 6.44 -18.36 -6.72
CA PRO A 173 5.91 -18.36 -8.08
C PRO A 173 4.65 -19.22 -8.28
N LYS A 174 4.46 -20.28 -7.48
CA LYS A 174 3.24 -21.09 -7.50
C LYS A 174 2.00 -20.27 -7.13
N VAL A 175 2.13 -19.33 -6.17
CA VAL A 175 1.03 -18.45 -5.76
C VAL A 175 0.67 -17.50 -6.89
N ILE A 176 1.67 -16.87 -7.54
CA ILE A 176 1.42 -16.01 -8.71
C ILE A 176 0.74 -16.79 -9.82
N ALA A 177 1.25 -17.98 -10.18
CA ALA A 177 0.65 -18.82 -11.22
C ALA A 177 -0.79 -19.27 -10.87
N THR A 178 -1.07 -19.49 -9.58
CA THR A 178 -2.42 -19.85 -9.11
C THR A 178 -3.38 -18.68 -9.22
N LEU A 179 -2.97 -17.48 -8.78
CA LEU A 179 -3.79 -16.28 -8.91
C LEU A 179 -4.03 -15.93 -10.38
N ASP A 180 -3.04 -16.08 -11.24
CA ASP A 180 -3.16 -15.85 -12.68
C ASP A 180 -4.13 -16.86 -13.33
N ALA A 181 -4.04 -18.15 -12.97
CA ALA A 181 -5.00 -19.15 -13.40
C ALA A 181 -6.43 -18.86 -12.90
N THR A 182 -6.57 -18.32 -11.68
CA THR A 182 -7.86 -17.94 -11.12
C THR A 182 -8.43 -16.70 -11.82
N LEU A 183 -7.59 -15.73 -12.19
CA LEU A 183 -7.96 -14.55 -12.97
C LEU A 183 -8.64 -14.95 -14.30
N LYS A 184 -8.11 -15.96 -14.97
CA LYS A 184 -8.60 -16.49 -16.26
C LYS A 184 -9.79 -17.42 -16.14
N SER A 185 -10.14 -17.82 -14.92
CA SER A 185 -11.24 -18.77 -14.70
C SER A 185 -12.60 -18.11 -14.93
N THR A 186 -13.48 -18.80 -15.66
CA THR A 186 -14.87 -18.37 -15.86
C THR A 186 -15.82 -18.88 -14.79
N SER A 187 -15.34 -19.68 -13.82
CA SER A 187 -16.17 -20.32 -12.81
C SER A 187 -16.69 -19.35 -11.74
N SER A 188 -15.95 -18.27 -11.44
CA SER A 188 -16.34 -17.25 -10.48
C SER A 188 -15.69 -15.90 -10.82
N ILE A 189 -16.49 -14.97 -11.29
CA ILE A 189 -16.04 -13.56 -11.51
C ILE A 189 -15.51 -12.96 -10.22
N ARG A 190 -16.12 -13.27 -9.10
CA ARG A 190 -15.69 -12.75 -7.79
C ARG A 190 -14.30 -13.25 -7.41
N ALA A 191 -13.98 -14.51 -7.65
CA ALA A 191 -12.65 -15.05 -7.42
C ALA A 191 -11.63 -14.43 -8.40
N SER A 192 -12.01 -14.21 -9.68
CA SER A 192 -11.16 -13.53 -10.66
C SER A 192 -10.86 -12.08 -10.28
N CYS A 193 -11.83 -11.34 -9.75
CA CYS A 193 -11.62 -9.99 -9.22
C CYS A 193 -10.63 -9.98 -8.03
N GLU A 194 -10.79 -10.90 -7.08
CA GLU A 194 -9.86 -11.02 -5.96
C GLU A 194 -8.46 -11.46 -6.41
N ALA A 195 -8.36 -12.31 -7.44
CA ALA A 195 -7.08 -12.67 -8.04
C ALA A 195 -6.41 -11.48 -8.71
N ALA A 196 -7.14 -10.68 -9.50
CA ALA A 196 -6.63 -9.43 -10.08
C ALA A 196 -6.06 -8.48 -9.01
N LYS A 197 -6.83 -8.24 -7.93
CA LYS A 197 -6.38 -7.44 -6.78
C LYS A 197 -5.09 -8.02 -6.17
N GLY A 198 -5.07 -9.31 -5.93
CA GLY A 198 -3.92 -10.01 -5.36
C GLY A 198 -2.68 -9.88 -6.22
N LEU A 199 -2.78 -10.08 -7.53
CA LEU A 199 -1.69 -9.94 -8.49
C LEU A 199 -1.12 -8.50 -8.47
N GLY A 200 -2.01 -7.49 -8.38
CA GLY A 200 -1.60 -6.10 -8.25
C GLY A 200 -0.85 -5.82 -6.93
N ILE A 201 -1.35 -6.30 -5.79
CA ILE A 201 -0.72 -6.14 -4.47
C ILE A 201 0.64 -6.84 -4.42
N LEU A 202 0.74 -8.05 -4.96
CA LEU A 202 1.97 -8.83 -5.00
C LEU A 202 2.96 -8.35 -6.08
N GLY A 203 2.56 -7.40 -6.94
CA GLY A 203 3.43 -6.85 -7.99
C GLY A 203 3.78 -7.86 -9.08
N ALA A 204 2.85 -8.74 -9.43
CA ALA A 204 3.04 -9.90 -10.31
C ALA A 204 3.23 -9.51 -11.79
N ARG A 205 4.43 -9.13 -12.20
CA ARG A 205 4.73 -8.75 -13.61
C ARG A 205 4.43 -9.86 -14.61
N ALA A 206 4.60 -11.12 -14.23
CA ALA A 206 4.31 -12.25 -15.12
C ALA A 206 2.84 -12.33 -15.54
N ALA A 207 1.91 -11.79 -14.73
CA ALA A 207 0.47 -11.78 -15.02
C ALA A 207 0.00 -10.56 -15.84
N VAL A 208 0.89 -9.65 -16.22
CA VAL A 208 0.52 -8.41 -16.95
C VAL A 208 -0.25 -8.69 -18.24
N PRO A 209 0.11 -9.64 -19.10
CA PRO A 209 -0.66 -9.92 -20.31
C PRO A 209 -2.11 -10.35 -20.01
N ASP A 210 -2.30 -11.20 -19.00
CA ASP A 210 -3.62 -11.70 -18.63
C ASP A 210 -4.45 -10.62 -17.91
N LEU A 211 -3.82 -9.74 -17.13
CA LEU A 211 -4.46 -8.55 -16.55
C LEU A 211 -4.90 -7.55 -17.64
N VAL A 212 -4.11 -7.36 -18.71
CA VAL A 212 -4.51 -6.54 -19.87
C VAL A 212 -5.73 -7.14 -20.55
N ALA A 213 -5.75 -8.46 -20.76
CA ALA A 213 -6.93 -9.13 -21.33
C ALA A 213 -8.15 -8.99 -20.41
N ALA A 214 -7.99 -9.13 -19.09
CA ALA A 214 -9.05 -8.97 -18.10
C ALA A 214 -9.54 -7.52 -17.97
N ALA A 215 -8.69 -6.51 -18.27
CA ALA A 215 -9.09 -5.10 -18.31
C ALA A 215 -10.11 -4.83 -19.44
N HIS A 216 -10.13 -5.66 -20.48
CA HIS A 216 -11.12 -5.61 -21.58
C HIS A 216 -12.32 -6.54 -21.34
N SER A 217 -12.50 -7.08 -20.13
CA SER A 217 -13.65 -7.91 -19.78
C SER A 217 -14.96 -7.13 -19.94
N SER A 218 -16.02 -7.84 -20.33
CA SER A 218 -17.38 -7.32 -20.31
C SER A 218 -17.93 -7.14 -18.88
N ASP A 219 -17.32 -7.81 -17.87
CA ASP A 219 -17.62 -7.56 -16.47
C ASP A 219 -16.87 -6.30 -16.00
N GLU A 220 -17.66 -5.30 -15.59
CA GLU A 220 -17.13 -4.00 -15.16
C GLU A 220 -16.19 -4.13 -13.95
N THR A 221 -16.55 -4.95 -12.97
CA THR A 221 -15.76 -5.10 -11.74
C THR A 221 -14.40 -5.72 -12.06
N LEU A 222 -14.38 -6.75 -12.89
CA LEU A 222 -13.13 -7.39 -13.30
C LEU A 222 -12.24 -6.45 -14.11
N SER A 223 -12.83 -5.67 -15.03
CA SER A 223 -12.11 -4.65 -15.82
C SER A 223 -11.47 -3.62 -14.89
N LEU A 224 -12.22 -3.05 -13.95
CA LEU A 224 -11.73 -2.05 -13.00
C LEU A 224 -10.63 -2.59 -12.09
N GLU A 225 -10.79 -3.79 -11.54
CA GLU A 225 -9.78 -4.39 -10.66
C GLU A 225 -8.49 -4.73 -11.43
N SER A 226 -8.61 -5.13 -12.70
CA SER A 226 -7.45 -5.38 -13.56
C SER A 226 -6.69 -4.09 -13.90
N LEU A 227 -7.39 -3.00 -14.22
CA LEU A 227 -6.79 -1.67 -14.39
C LEU A 227 -6.09 -1.20 -13.11
N ASN A 228 -6.71 -1.40 -11.95
CA ASN A 228 -6.10 -1.10 -10.65
C ASN A 228 -4.84 -1.94 -10.40
N ALA A 229 -4.87 -3.22 -10.74
CA ALA A 229 -3.71 -4.10 -10.62
C ALA A 229 -2.55 -3.64 -11.52
N LEU A 230 -2.83 -3.30 -12.78
CA LEU A 230 -1.84 -2.78 -13.73
C LEU A 230 -1.22 -1.47 -13.25
N SER A 231 -2.03 -0.57 -12.67
CA SER A 231 -1.54 0.68 -12.06
C SER A 231 -0.58 0.44 -10.90
N LYS A 232 -0.77 -0.65 -10.12
CA LYS A 232 0.12 -1.04 -9.02
C LYS A 232 1.40 -1.69 -9.53
N ILE A 233 1.31 -2.57 -10.53
CA ILE A 233 2.45 -3.28 -11.11
C ILE A 233 3.37 -2.31 -11.86
N LYS A 234 2.81 -1.28 -12.50
CA LYS A 234 3.51 -0.22 -13.25
C LYS A 234 4.40 -0.74 -14.38
N ASP A 235 3.99 -1.82 -15.03
CA ASP A 235 4.66 -2.28 -16.23
C ASP A 235 4.23 -1.44 -17.43
N ARG A 236 5.16 -0.64 -17.97
CA ARG A 236 4.87 0.30 -19.09
C ARG A 236 4.45 -0.39 -20.37
N ALA A 237 4.83 -1.66 -20.55
CA ALA A 237 4.46 -2.43 -21.74
C ALA A 237 2.94 -2.65 -21.87
N ALA A 238 2.20 -2.59 -20.76
CA ALA A 238 0.74 -2.69 -20.75
C ALA A 238 0.06 -1.43 -21.32
N GLY A 239 0.65 -0.25 -21.13
CA GLY A 239 0.01 1.03 -21.40
C GLY A 239 -0.59 1.20 -22.79
N PRO A 240 0.16 0.93 -23.90
CA PRO A 240 -0.35 1.05 -25.26
C PRO A 240 -1.60 0.21 -25.54
N GLN A 241 -1.74 -0.92 -24.85
CA GLN A 241 -2.85 -1.86 -25.01
C GLN A 241 -4.12 -1.44 -24.27
N LEU A 242 -4.07 -0.34 -23.51
CA LEU A 242 -5.19 0.16 -22.70
C LEU A 242 -5.74 1.50 -23.24
N VAL A 243 -5.14 2.06 -24.30
CA VAL A 243 -5.51 3.39 -24.81
C VAL A 243 -6.92 3.42 -25.39
N ASP A 244 -7.40 2.32 -25.94
CA ASP A 244 -8.75 2.16 -26.47
C ASP A 244 -9.82 2.23 -25.36
N LEU A 245 -9.50 1.83 -24.12
CA LEU A 245 -10.39 1.94 -22.98
C LEU A 245 -10.74 3.40 -22.60
N LEU A 246 -9.99 4.37 -23.10
CA LEU A 246 -10.34 5.80 -23.02
C LEU A 246 -11.60 6.15 -23.80
N ASP A 247 -12.03 5.30 -24.75
CA ASP A 247 -13.31 5.43 -25.48
C ASP A 247 -14.42 4.58 -24.89
N SER A 248 -14.16 3.85 -23.80
CA SER A 248 -15.16 2.98 -23.19
C SER A 248 -16.50 3.72 -23.01
N PRO A 249 -17.64 3.11 -23.35
CA PRO A 249 -18.94 3.68 -23.03
C PRO A 249 -19.23 3.70 -21.50
N ASN A 250 -18.55 2.82 -20.75
CA ASN A 250 -18.61 2.80 -19.31
C ASN A 250 -17.72 3.91 -18.74
N LYS A 251 -18.31 4.82 -17.94
CA LYS A 251 -17.61 5.99 -17.38
C LYS A 251 -16.54 5.60 -16.39
N GLU A 252 -16.80 4.62 -15.56
CA GLU A 252 -15.90 4.16 -14.50
C GLU A 252 -14.64 3.53 -15.10
N ILE A 253 -14.82 2.70 -16.14
CA ILE A 253 -13.68 2.11 -16.89
C ILE A 253 -12.87 3.22 -17.57
N LYS A 254 -13.53 4.17 -18.26
CA LYS A 254 -12.88 5.32 -18.89
C LYS A 254 -12.06 6.14 -17.91
N GLN A 255 -12.62 6.45 -16.74
CA GLN A 255 -11.98 7.19 -15.66
C GLN A 255 -10.75 6.44 -15.12
N GLN A 256 -10.90 5.16 -14.83
CA GLN A 256 -9.81 4.34 -14.32
C GLN A 256 -8.72 4.14 -15.39
N ALA A 257 -9.08 3.90 -16.63
CA ALA A 257 -8.14 3.79 -17.75
C ALA A 257 -7.33 5.08 -17.93
N SER A 258 -7.98 6.26 -17.80
CA SER A 258 -7.31 7.56 -17.89
C SER A 258 -6.15 7.68 -16.87
N VAL A 259 -6.40 7.30 -15.64
CA VAL A 259 -5.37 7.31 -14.58
C VAL A 259 -4.30 6.23 -14.85
N THR A 260 -4.74 5.03 -15.24
CA THR A 260 -3.85 3.88 -15.45
C THR A 260 -2.84 4.15 -16.56
N VAL A 261 -3.28 4.64 -17.76
CA VAL A 261 -2.35 4.95 -18.86
C VAL A 261 -1.39 6.08 -18.49
N GLY A 262 -1.83 7.03 -17.67
CA GLY A 262 -0.98 8.08 -17.11
C GLY A 262 0.13 7.50 -16.21
N ILE A 263 -0.23 6.66 -15.23
CA ILE A 263 0.72 5.97 -14.33
C ILE A 263 1.72 5.13 -15.12
N LEU A 264 1.26 4.46 -16.18
CA LEU A 264 2.10 3.64 -17.06
C LEU A 264 2.94 4.49 -18.04
N ARG A 265 2.87 5.83 -17.96
CA ARG A 265 3.63 6.76 -18.81
C ARG A 265 3.40 6.52 -20.31
N THR A 266 2.17 6.29 -20.72
CA THR A 266 1.78 5.98 -22.10
C THR A 266 1.61 7.28 -22.89
N SER A 267 2.68 7.79 -23.48
CA SER A 267 2.70 9.08 -24.19
C SER A 267 1.65 9.17 -25.32
N GLN A 268 1.34 8.05 -25.98
CA GLN A 268 0.30 7.96 -27.00
C GLN A 268 -1.11 8.36 -26.50
N ALA A 269 -1.35 8.27 -25.19
CA ALA A 269 -2.63 8.64 -24.57
C ALA A 269 -2.79 10.15 -24.38
N ALA A 270 -1.73 10.97 -24.45
CA ALA A 270 -1.77 12.39 -24.11
C ALA A 270 -2.82 13.19 -24.89
N PRO A 271 -2.92 13.10 -26.24
CA PRO A 271 -3.92 13.87 -27.00
C PRO A 271 -5.35 13.50 -26.60
N LYS A 272 -5.59 12.19 -26.32
CA LYS A 272 -6.91 11.70 -25.96
C LYS A 272 -7.30 12.09 -24.53
N LEU A 273 -6.36 12.03 -23.58
CA LEU A 273 -6.55 12.52 -22.23
C LEU A 273 -6.83 14.04 -22.21
N GLN A 274 -6.11 14.82 -23.02
CA GLN A 274 -6.39 16.24 -23.16
C GLN A 274 -7.79 16.49 -23.70
N SER A 275 -8.20 15.78 -24.77
CA SER A 275 -9.55 15.88 -25.31
C SER A 275 -10.62 15.49 -24.28
N LEU A 276 -10.38 14.45 -23.48
CA LEU A 276 -11.31 14.05 -22.41
C LEU A 276 -11.39 15.12 -21.32
N TYR A 277 -10.29 15.76 -20.93
CA TYR A 277 -10.31 16.87 -19.98
C TYR A 277 -11.13 18.07 -20.51
N GLU A 278 -10.91 18.46 -21.76
CA GLU A 278 -11.53 19.66 -22.34
C GLU A 278 -13.00 19.48 -22.71
N ASN A 279 -13.44 18.26 -23.07
CA ASN A 279 -14.73 18.00 -23.69
C ASN A 279 -15.62 16.99 -22.93
N ALA A 280 -15.20 16.50 -21.76
CA ALA A 280 -16.02 15.56 -20.99
C ALA A 280 -17.34 16.22 -20.54
N SER A 281 -18.44 15.54 -20.81
CA SER A 281 -19.77 15.94 -20.30
C SER A 281 -19.94 15.65 -18.81
N ASP A 282 -19.07 14.79 -18.26
CA ASP A 282 -19.03 14.39 -16.86
C ASP A 282 -17.78 14.97 -16.19
N PRO A 283 -17.93 15.84 -15.17
CA PRO A 283 -16.81 16.49 -14.50
C PRO A 283 -15.77 15.51 -13.94
N LYS A 284 -16.20 14.35 -13.46
CA LYS A 284 -15.32 13.34 -12.89
C LYS A 284 -14.40 12.71 -13.96
N THR A 285 -14.91 12.52 -15.17
CA THR A 285 -14.08 12.05 -16.30
C THR A 285 -13.03 13.10 -16.67
N GLY A 286 -13.39 14.39 -16.68
CA GLY A 286 -12.43 15.47 -16.90
C GLY A 286 -11.34 15.53 -15.81
N GLU A 287 -11.72 15.39 -14.53
CA GLU A 287 -10.79 15.32 -13.40
C GLU A 287 -9.80 14.13 -13.57
N LYS A 288 -10.32 12.94 -13.89
CA LYS A 288 -9.48 11.74 -14.05
C LYS A 288 -8.58 11.79 -15.30
N ALA A 289 -9.04 12.45 -16.35
CA ALA A 289 -8.20 12.71 -17.52
C ALA A 289 -7.05 13.68 -17.18
N MET A 290 -7.32 14.73 -16.40
CA MET A 290 -6.28 15.65 -15.92
C MET A 290 -5.28 14.93 -14.99
N GLU A 291 -5.75 14.06 -14.11
CA GLU A 291 -4.89 13.22 -13.27
C GLU A 291 -3.99 12.31 -14.13
N GLY A 292 -4.55 11.68 -15.17
CA GLY A 292 -3.77 10.89 -16.13
C GLY A 292 -2.69 11.71 -16.85
N LEU A 293 -3.03 12.92 -17.35
CA LEU A 293 -2.07 13.84 -17.93
C LEU A 293 -0.96 14.21 -16.95
N ALA A 294 -1.33 14.48 -15.70
CA ALA A 294 -0.38 14.85 -14.65
C ALA A 294 0.62 13.71 -14.36
N TYR A 295 0.17 12.44 -14.37
CA TYR A 295 1.08 11.29 -14.26
C TYR A 295 2.00 11.15 -15.47
N LEU A 296 1.53 11.47 -16.68
CA LEU A 296 2.39 11.50 -17.87
C LEU A 296 3.50 12.51 -17.73
N GLY A 297 3.19 13.71 -17.27
CA GLY A 297 4.13 14.81 -17.14
C GLY A 297 4.76 15.22 -18.47
N ASP A 298 3.97 15.22 -19.54
CA ASP A 298 4.43 15.59 -20.88
C ASP A 298 4.59 17.12 -20.98
N GLU A 299 5.73 17.58 -21.52
CA GLU A 299 6.01 19.01 -21.74
C GLU A 299 4.95 19.68 -22.64
N ALA A 300 4.42 18.96 -23.63
CA ALA A 300 3.36 19.47 -24.50
C ALA A 300 2.07 19.84 -23.73
N SER A 301 1.86 19.26 -22.55
CA SER A 301 0.70 19.52 -21.69
C SER A 301 0.89 20.72 -20.73
N ILE A 302 2.06 21.36 -20.69
CA ILE A 302 2.33 22.53 -19.83
C ILE A 302 1.29 23.63 -19.97
N PRO A 303 0.87 24.05 -21.19
CA PRO A 303 -0.15 25.10 -21.32
C PRO A 303 -1.51 24.71 -20.70
N VAL A 304 -1.87 23.43 -20.79
CA VAL A 304 -3.09 22.87 -20.19
C VAL A 304 -3.00 22.93 -18.67
N PHE A 305 -1.88 22.47 -18.10
CA PHE A 305 -1.65 22.52 -16.65
C PHE A 305 -1.64 23.94 -16.12
N THR A 306 -0.93 24.86 -16.77
CA THR A 306 -0.86 26.28 -16.33
C THR A 306 -2.25 26.92 -16.29
N LYS A 307 -3.07 26.68 -17.32
CA LYS A 307 -4.47 27.14 -17.31
C LYS A 307 -5.29 26.50 -16.20
N ALA A 308 -5.09 25.22 -15.94
CA ALA A 308 -5.83 24.43 -14.96
C ALA A 308 -5.51 24.78 -13.50
N LEU A 309 -4.40 25.46 -13.21
CA LEU A 309 -4.09 26.03 -11.86
C LEU A 309 -5.19 27.01 -11.38
N GLY A 310 -5.94 27.62 -12.29
CA GLY A 310 -7.07 28.51 -11.97
C GLY A 310 -8.42 27.84 -11.89
N SER A 311 -8.51 26.50 -11.95
CA SER A 311 -9.76 25.76 -11.88
C SER A 311 -10.48 25.97 -10.54
N ILE A 312 -11.83 25.96 -10.56
CA ILE A 312 -12.64 25.94 -9.32
C ILE A 312 -12.52 24.57 -8.61
N ASP A 313 -12.24 23.51 -9.34
CA ASP A 313 -12.10 22.15 -8.83
C ASP A 313 -10.71 21.95 -8.23
N MET A 314 -10.66 21.52 -6.95
CA MET A 314 -9.40 21.32 -6.23
C MET A 314 -8.58 20.16 -6.80
N GLY A 315 -9.22 19.07 -7.23
CA GLY A 315 -8.54 17.90 -7.81
C GLY A 315 -7.84 18.26 -9.12
N ILE A 316 -8.49 19.11 -9.94
CA ILE A 316 -7.90 19.64 -11.18
C ILE A 316 -6.69 20.54 -10.86
N ARG A 317 -6.78 21.44 -9.86
CA ARG A 317 -5.65 22.29 -9.47
C ARG A 317 -4.48 21.46 -8.92
N THR A 318 -4.77 20.44 -8.12
CA THR A 318 -3.77 19.51 -7.59
C THR A 318 -3.05 18.80 -8.74
N SER A 319 -3.80 18.16 -9.64
CA SER A 319 -3.25 17.45 -10.79
C SER A 319 -2.45 18.38 -11.71
N ALA A 320 -2.89 19.63 -11.89
CA ALA A 320 -2.17 20.62 -12.68
C ALA A 320 -0.79 20.94 -12.08
N ALA A 321 -0.71 21.18 -10.76
CA ALA A 321 0.55 21.40 -10.07
C ALA A 321 1.49 20.19 -10.17
N GLU A 322 0.96 18.97 -9.97
CA GLU A 322 1.70 17.73 -10.13
C GLU A 322 2.21 17.51 -11.55
N GLY A 323 1.38 17.82 -12.56
CA GLY A 323 1.75 17.72 -13.97
C GLY A 323 2.92 18.67 -14.31
N LEU A 324 2.87 19.90 -13.83
CA LEU A 324 3.96 20.89 -13.99
C LEU A 324 5.25 20.43 -13.30
N ALA A 325 5.15 19.82 -12.11
CA ALA A 325 6.31 19.23 -11.43
C ALA A 325 6.99 18.15 -12.26
N ARG A 326 6.21 17.28 -12.90
CA ARG A 326 6.69 16.14 -13.67
C ARG A 326 7.13 16.51 -15.08
N ALA A 327 6.60 17.60 -15.65
CA ALA A 327 7.06 18.18 -16.90
C ALA A 327 8.45 18.82 -16.80
N ARG A 328 8.89 19.18 -15.57
CA ARG A 328 10.24 19.65 -15.23
C ARG A 328 10.73 20.90 -15.99
N ASP A 329 9.84 21.78 -16.44
CA ASP A 329 10.21 23.06 -17.03
C ASP A 329 10.21 24.17 -15.92
N PRO A 330 11.37 24.69 -15.48
CA PRO A 330 11.41 25.73 -14.46
C PRO A 330 10.80 27.08 -14.89
N LYS A 331 10.50 27.27 -16.18
CA LYS A 331 9.84 28.50 -16.66
C LYS A 331 8.44 28.69 -16.09
N VAL A 332 7.79 27.63 -15.60
CA VAL A 332 6.44 27.69 -14.99
C VAL A 332 6.47 28.14 -13.53
N LEU A 333 7.63 28.32 -12.92
CA LEU A 333 7.74 28.75 -11.51
C LEU A 333 6.95 30.03 -11.18
N PRO A 334 6.93 31.10 -12.00
CA PRO A 334 6.12 32.29 -11.71
C PRO A 334 4.60 31.98 -11.63
N ASP A 335 4.11 31.07 -12.47
CA ASP A 335 2.69 30.68 -12.45
C ASP A 335 2.35 29.86 -11.20
N LEU A 336 3.25 28.96 -10.78
CA LEU A 336 3.11 28.20 -9.54
C LEU A 336 3.12 29.10 -8.30
N GLU A 337 4.03 30.08 -8.23
CA GLU A 337 4.11 31.05 -7.14
C GLU A 337 2.84 31.92 -7.06
N LYS A 338 2.34 32.36 -8.20
CA LYS A 338 1.09 33.13 -8.29
C LYS A 338 -0.09 32.28 -7.80
N ALA A 339 -0.18 31.01 -8.21
CA ALA A 339 -1.22 30.10 -7.74
C ALA A 339 -1.10 29.85 -6.24
N TYR A 340 0.11 29.62 -5.72
CA TYR A 340 0.36 29.38 -4.30
C TYR A 340 -0.02 30.57 -3.41
N ALA A 341 0.20 31.79 -3.89
CA ALA A 341 -0.11 33.01 -3.15
C ALA A 341 -1.61 33.18 -2.83
N VAL A 342 -2.49 32.62 -3.66
CA VAL A 342 -3.96 32.73 -3.52
C VAL A 342 -4.63 31.45 -3.05
N GLU A 343 -3.92 30.30 -3.09
CA GLU A 343 -4.47 29.00 -2.74
C GLU A 343 -4.72 28.87 -1.23
N LYS A 344 -5.89 28.37 -0.88
CA LYS A 344 -6.33 28.16 0.52
C LYS A 344 -6.47 26.69 0.90
N ASP A 345 -6.65 25.82 -0.08
CA ASP A 345 -6.79 24.41 0.17
C ASP A 345 -5.42 23.79 0.52
N ALA A 346 -5.38 23.00 1.60
CA ALA A 346 -4.13 22.46 2.14
C ALA A 346 -3.49 21.40 1.21
N GLU A 347 -4.29 20.56 0.55
CA GLU A 347 -3.78 19.53 -0.35
C GLU A 347 -3.23 20.15 -1.65
N VAL A 348 -3.96 21.12 -2.23
CA VAL A 348 -3.46 21.87 -3.39
C VAL A 348 -2.17 22.64 -3.05
N ARG A 349 -2.08 23.21 -1.84
CA ARG A 349 -0.84 23.87 -1.38
C ARG A 349 0.33 22.89 -1.32
N LEU A 350 0.11 21.67 -0.82
CA LEU A 350 1.15 20.62 -0.81
C LEU A 350 1.59 20.25 -2.23
N ALA A 351 0.67 20.14 -3.18
CA ALA A 351 1.00 19.86 -4.58
C ALA A 351 1.81 21.00 -5.22
N LEU A 352 1.46 22.27 -4.94
CA LEU A 352 2.21 23.43 -5.39
C LEU A 352 3.62 23.49 -4.77
N GLN A 353 3.73 23.18 -3.47
CA GLN A 353 5.03 23.09 -2.78
C GLN A 353 5.90 21.97 -3.36
N PHE A 354 5.29 20.81 -3.65
CA PHE A 354 5.96 19.72 -4.36
C PHE A 354 6.49 20.18 -5.72
N ALA A 355 5.64 20.85 -6.52
CA ALA A 355 6.01 21.32 -7.84
C ALA A 355 7.17 22.33 -7.79
N MET A 356 7.09 23.33 -6.92
CA MET A 356 8.15 24.32 -6.77
C MET A 356 9.46 23.71 -6.26
N THR A 357 9.36 22.75 -5.33
CA THR A 357 10.55 22.03 -4.81
C THR A 357 11.19 21.17 -5.90
N ALA A 358 10.39 20.46 -6.71
CA ALA A 358 10.85 19.63 -7.83
C ALA A 358 11.56 20.47 -8.92
N LEU A 359 11.11 21.71 -9.11
CA LEU A 359 11.65 22.67 -10.08
C LEU A 359 12.82 23.52 -9.54
N GLY A 360 13.34 23.19 -8.36
CA GLY A 360 14.58 23.77 -7.86
C GLY A 360 14.40 24.86 -6.80
N LYS A 361 13.20 25.08 -6.25
CA LYS A 361 12.96 25.98 -5.11
C LYS A 361 12.89 25.17 -3.79
N PRO A 362 14.00 24.99 -3.07
CA PRO A 362 14.04 24.15 -1.87
C PRO A 362 13.35 24.79 -0.66
N ASP A 363 12.99 26.06 -0.70
CA ASP A 363 12.37 26.78 0.42
C ASP A 363 11.07 26.12 0.91
N TYR A 364 10.36 25.42 0.01
CA TYR A 364 9.11 24.73 0.32
C TYR A 364 9.30 23.30 0.83
N LEU A 365 10.52 22.76 0.83
CA LEU A 365 10.80 21.39 1.28
C LEU A 365 10.46 21.20 2.77
N ASN A 366 10.72 22.21 3.59
CA ASN A 366 10.44 22.16 5.02
C ASN A 366 8.93 21.95 5.28
N ASP A 367 8.07 22.61 4.52
CA ASP A 367 6.62 22.48 4.66
C ASP A 367 6.14 21.09 4.25
N LEU A 368 6.68 20.53 3.16
CA LEU A 368 6.39 19.14 2.74
C LEU A 368 6.80 18.12 3.80
N VAL A 369 7.99 18.29 4.39
CA VAL A 369 8.46 17.39 5.46
C VAL A 369 7.61 17.55 6.71
N ASN A 370 7.20 18.77 7.06
CA ASN A 370 6.28 19.02 8.16
C ASN A 370 4.91 18.37 7.92
N GLY A 371 4.48 18.26 6.67
CA GLY A 371 3.29 17.51 6.27
C GLY A 371 3.31 16.06 6.77
N LEU A 372 4.49 15.44 6.91
CA LEU A 372 4.64 14.10 7.46
C LEU A 372 4.18 13.98 8.92
N SER A 373 4.18 15.07 9.71
CA SER A 373 3.67 15.06 11.07
C SER A 373 2.15 15.23 11.16
N SER A 374 1.51 15.64 10.08
CA SER A 374 0.07 15.87 10.03
C SER A 374 -0.71 14.55 10.15
N ARG A 375 -1.82 14.56 10.89
CA ARG A 375 -2.73 13.42 10.99
C ARG A 375 -3.56 13.22 9.73
N THR A 376 -3.77 14.27 8.95
CA THR A 376 -4.69 14.31 7.80
C THR A 376 -3.99 14.41 6.45
N HIS A 377 -2.71 14.82 6.40
CA HIS A 377 -2.02 15.10 5.13
C HIS A 377 -0.68 14.35 4.95
N TRP A 378 -0.30 13.50 5.92
CA TRP A 378 0.96 12.75 5.79
C TRP A 378 0.94 11.78 4.58
N ASP A 379 -0.23 11.25 4.27
CA ASP A 379 -0.49 10.34 3.16
C ASP A 379 -0.46 11.04 1.79
N VAL A 380 -0.58 12.37 1.77
CA VAL A 380 -0.34 13.23 0.60
C VAL A 380 1.13 13.66 0.50
N ALA A 381 1.73 14.08 1.61
CA ALA A 381 3.11 14.59 1.64
C ALA A 381 4.15 13.48 1.38
N GLN A 382 3.95 12.27 1.89
CA GLN A 382 4.91 11.18 1.77
C GLN A 382 5.16 10.73 0.32
N PRO A 383 4.14 10.54 -0.54
CA PRO A 383 4.34 10.28 -1.97
C PRO A 383 5.15 11.35 -2.69
N TYR A 384 4.90 12.63 -2.41
CA TYR A 384 5.68 13.72 -3.01
C TYR A 384 7.15 13.66 -2.61
N LEU A 385 7.44 13.34 -1.35
CA LEU A 385 8.81 13.18 -0.88
C LEU A 385 9.50 11.94 -1.50
N ILE A 386 8.75 10.85 -1.73
CA ILE A 386 9.26 9.68 -2.46
C ILE A 386 9.61 10.06 -3.90
N GLU A 387 8.75 10.83 -4.58
CA GLU A 387 9.00 11.27 -5.95
C GLU A 387 10.19 12.25 -6.03
N LEU A 388 10.30 13.19 -5.09
CA LEU A 388 11.45 14.09 -4.96
C LEU A 388 12.76 13.33 -4.70
N ALA A 389 12.72 12.31 -3.82
CA ALA A 389 13.89 11.49 -3.49
C ALA A 389 14.48 10.77 -4.71
N ARG A 390 13.66 10.49 -5.74
CA ARG A 390 14.08 9.88 -7.00
C ARG A 390 14.72 10.87 -7.98
N ILE A 391 14.64 12.18 -7.72
CA ILE A 391 15.31 13.18 -8.55
C ILE A 391 16.82 13.12 -8.27
N PRO A 392 17.67 12.96 -9.30
CA PRO A 392 19.12 12.91 -9.10
C PRO A 392 19.63 14.09 -8.27
N GLY A 393 20.42 13.81 -7.25
CA GLY A 393 21.01 14.84 -6.36
C GLY A 393 20.06 15.45 -5.33
N PHE A 394 18.82 14.95 -5.20
CA PHE A 394 17.86 15.48 -4.22
C PHE A 394 18.02 14.88 -2.81
N LEU A 395 18.37 13.61 -2.69
CA LEU A 395 18.47 12.88 -1.41
C LEU A 395 19.26 13.63 -0.32
N PRO A 396 20.42 14.25 -0.59
CA PRO A 396 21.16 15.00 0.43
C PRO A 396 20.35 16.12 1.08
N LYS A 397 19.36 16.68 0.39
CA LYS A 397 18.48 17.75 0.93
C LYS A 397 17.50 17.21 1.97
N LEU A 398 17.20 15.89 1.95
CA LEU A 398 16.33 15.23 2.93
C LEU A 398 17.08 14.83 4.21
N TYR A 399 18.38 14.57 4.15
CA TYR A 399 19.14 14.01 5.27
C TYR A 399 19.11 14.84 6.55
N PRO A 400 19.10 16.19 6.54
CA PRO A 400 18.97 16.99 7.77
C PRO A 400 17.69 16.70 8.56
N TYR A 401 16.60 16.33 7.89
CA TYR A 401 15.31 16.08 8.54
C TYR A 401 15.23 14.75 9.30
N PHE A 402 16.20 13.87 9.11
CA PHE A 402 16.31 12.64 9.91
C PHE A 402 16.77 12.91 11.36
N GLN A 403 17.16 14.17 11.67
CA GLN A 403 17.41 14.65 13.03
C GLN A 403 16.18 15.33 13.65
N SER A 404 15.01 15.29 13.00
CA SER A 404 13.77 15.87 13.54
C SER A 404 13.47 15.35 14.94
N SER A 405 13.06 16.22 15.85
CA SER A 405 12.58 15.83 17.18
C SER A 405 11.30 14.99 17.12
N ASN A 406 10.53 15.11 16.03
CA ASN A 406 9.29 14.36 15.81
C ASN A 406 9.60 12.95 15.27
N ALA A 407 9.28 11.92 16.07
CA ALA A 407 9.50 10.52 15.72
C ALA A 407 8.67 10.08 14.50
N ASP A 408 7.44 10.61 14.31
CA ASP A 408 6.61 10.28 13.15
C ASP A 408 7.24 10.77 11.85
N VAL A 409 7.89 11.95 11.85
CA VAL A 409 8.64 12.45 10.70
C VAL A 409 9.79 11.50 10.37
N ARG A 410 10.62 11.14 11.36
CA ARG A 410 11.75 10.23 11.15
C ARG A 410 11.29 8.87 10.64
N LYS A 411 10.23 8.30 11.26
CA LYS A 411 9.62 7.02 10.86
C LYS A 411 9.15 7.05 9.39
N ARG A 412 8.41 8.09 8.99
CA ARG A 412 7.87 8.20 7.63
C ARG A 412 8.94 8.50 6.60
N LEU A 413 10.01 9.20 6.98
CA LEU A 413 11.18 9.39 6.12
C LEU A 413 11.93 8.07 5.86
N CYS A 414 11.92 7.10 6.78
CA CYS A 414 12.41 5.75 6.49
C CYS A 414 11.66 5.11 5.32
N THR A 415 10.33 5.25 5.27
CA THR A 415 9.51 4.79 4.14
C THR A 415 9.84 5.55 2.85
N VAL A 416 10.09 6.87 2.94
CA VAL A 416 10.55 7.65 1.77
C VAL A 416 11.84 7.08 1.20
N LEU A 417 12.83 6.73 2.03
CA LEU A 417 14.07 6.12 1.57
C LEU A 417 13.88 4.68 1.05
N MET A 418 12.97 3.91 1.61
CA MET A 418 12.66 2.56 1.13
C MET A 418 12.24 2.57 -0.34
N PHE A 419 11.38 3.52 -0.73
CA PHE A 419 10.82 3.60 -2.08
C PHE A 419 11.55 4.59 -3.01
N GLY A 420 12.15 5.64 -2.50
CA GLY A 420 12.82 6.70 -3.28
C GLY A 420 14.34 6.73 -3.14
N GLY A 421 14.91 6.05 -2.14
CA GLY A 421 16.34 6.09 -1.85
C GLY A 421 17.21 5.33 -2.86
N ASP A 422 18.50 5.55 -2.78
CA ASP A 422 19.56 4.87 -3.53
C ASP A 422 20.54 4.14 -2.58
N GLN A 423 21.66 3.66 -3.13
CA GLN A 423 22.69 2.94 -2.34
C GLN A 423 23.20 3.79 -1.15
N THR A 424 23.31 5.13 -1.30
CA THR A 424 23.79 6.02 -0.23
C THR A 424 22.83 6.13 0.94
N SER A 425 21.54 5.86 0.69
CA SER A 425 20.48 5.89 1.71
C SER A 425 20.58 4.74 2.73
N LEU A 426 21.32 3.65 2.39
CA LEU A 426 21.47 2.51 3.30
C LEU A 426 22.20 2.89 4.59
N ASP A 427 23.21 3.77 4.51
CA ASP A 427 23.95 4.25 5.68
C ASP A 427 23.08 5.09 6.61
N GLN A 428 22.17 5.89 6.02
CA GLN A 428 21.23 6.68 6.78
C GLN A 428 20.20 5.82 7.50
N LEU A 429 19.68 4.78 6.83
CA LEU A 429 18.77 3.82 7.42
C LEU A 429 19.46 2.96 8.51
N ASP A 430 20.75 2.67 8.34
CA ASP A 430 21.53 1.97 9.35
C ASP A 430 21.64 2.79 10.64
N ARG A 431 21.93 4.08 10.56
CA ARG A 431 21.95 4.99 11.72
C ARG A 431 20.60 5.01 12.42
N LEU A 432 19.50 5.11 11.67
CA LEU A 432 18.14 5.13 12.23
C LEU A 432 17.68 3.80 12.79
N SER A 433 18.31 2.66 12.42
CA SER A 433 18.02 1.38 13.06
C SER A 433 18.45 1.34 14.54
N HIS A 434 19.21 2.34 14.99
CA HIS A 434 19.61 2.58 16.38
C HIS A 434 18.91 3.80 17.00
N ASP A 435 17.79 4.28 16.41
CA ASP A 435 17.03 5.41 16.94
C ASP A 435 16.51 5.10 18.35
N PRO A 436 16.54 6.06 19.28
CA PRO A 436 16.02 5.86 20.65
C PRO A 436 14.51 5.53 20.68
N ASN A 437 13.77 5.89 19.65
CA ASN A 437 12.37 5.48 19.48
C ASN A 437 12.30 4.13 18.77
N SER A 438 11.75 3.12 19.45
CA SER A 438 11.67 1.73 18.97
C SER A 438 10.90 1.59 17.64
N ASP A 439 9.85 2.41 17.43
CA ASP A 439 9.06 2.37 16.18
C ASP A 439 9.86 2.91 15.00
N VAL A 440 10.68 3.94 15.23
CA VAL A 440 11.59 4.48 14.20
C VAL A 440 12.67 3.45 13.87
N ALA A 441 13.27 2.83 14.90
CA ALA A 441 14.31 1.82 14.71
C ALA A 441 13.78 0.60 13.92
N ALA A 442 12.60 0.10 14.28
CA ALA A 442 11.95 -1.01 13.56
C ALA A 442 11.64 -0.64 12.11
N GLN A 443 11.08 0.55 11.87
CA GLN A 443 10.78 1.04 10.52
C GLN A 443 12.05 1.23 9.68
N ALA A 444 13.13 1.71 10.29
CA ALA A 444 14.41 1.87 9.60
C ALA A 444 15.01 0.52 9.17
N LEU A 445 14.94 -0.50 10.03
CA LEU A 445 15.37 -1.84 9.70
C LEU A 445 14.56 -2.45 8.54
N GLN A 446 13.23 -2.32 8.60
CA GLN A 446 12.33 -2.73 7.52
C GLN A 446 12.66 -1.99 6.22
N ALA A 447 12.80 -0.67 6.26
CA ALA A 447 13.12 0.15 5.11
C ALA A 447 14.49 -0.19 4.50
N LYS A 448 15.49 -0.47 5.33
CA LYS A 448 16.83 -0.91 4.89
C LYS A 448 16.77 -2.22 4.10
N ASN A 449 15.99 -3.19 4.60
CA ASN A 449 15.81 -4.47 3.92
C ASN A 449 15.04 -4.31 2.60
N GLY A 450 13.96 -3.54 2.60
CA GLY A 450 13.17 -3.24 1.40
C GLY A 450 13.97 -2.48 0.34
N LEU A 451 14.78 -1.49 0.75
CA LEU A 451 15.66 -0.75 -0.16
C LEU A 451 16.72 -1.66 -0.79
N ARG A 452 17.40 -2.50 0.00
CA ARG A 452 18.38 -3.48 -0.53
C ARG A 452 17.76 -4.38 -1.58
N ALA A 453 16.60 -4.94 -1.30
CA ALA A 453 15.91 -5.82 -2.24
C ALA A 453 15.50 -5.09 -3.52
N ARG A 454 15.00 -3.86 -3.42
CA ARG A 454 14.67 -3.02 -4.59
C ARG A 454 15.89 -2.74 -5.45
N LEU A 455 17.03 -2.41 -4.84
CA LEU A 455 18.29 -2.14 -5.56
C LEU A 455 18.84 -3.41 -6.22
N ALA A 456 18.76 -4.57 -5.55
CA ALA A 456 19.17 -5.85 -6.12
C ALA A 456 18.32 -6.23 -7.33
N ALA A 457 16.99 -6.07 -7.24
CA ALA A 457 16.06 -6.31 -8.36
C ALA A 457 16.34 -5.40 -9.57
N ALA A 458 16.68 -4.13 -9.33
CA ALA A 458 17.05 -3.19 -10.38
C ALA A 458 18.36 -3.60 -11.09
N GLY A 459 19.35 -4.08 -10.35
CA GLY A 459 20.62 -4.54 -10.90
C GLY A 459 20.52 -5.79 -11.78
N THR A 460 19.52 -6.65 -11.50
CA THR A 460 19.32 -7.89 -12.28
C THR A 460 18.47 -7.68 -13.54
N SER A 461 17.61 -6.67 -13.56
CA SER A 461 16.70 -6.43 -14.71
C SER A 461 17.29 -5.57 -15.82
N GLY A 462 18.45 -4.94 -15.61
CA GLY A 462 19.02 -3.97 -16.57
C GLY A 462 18.11 -2.74 -16.80
N ASP A 463 17.02 -2.65 -16.06
CA ASP A 463 16.00 -1.63 -16.22
C ASP A 463 16.33 -0.43 -15.32
N THR A 464 17.05 0.53 -15.91
CA THR A 464 17.36 1.83 -15.27
C THR A 464 16.10 2.70 -15.04
N ASN A 465 14.93 2.21 -15.44
CA ASN A 465 13.62 2.87 -15.40
C ASN A 465 12.65 2.26 -14.37
N LEU A 466 13.14 1.71 -13.26
CA LEU A 466 12.24 1.42 -12.13
C LEU A 466 11.70 2.75 -11.59
N PRO A 467 10.35 2.89 -11.52
CA PRO A 467 9.69 4.13 -11.17
C PRO A 467 9.97 4.58 -9.75
#